data_90f2a9665cc87fd6722085ee5ad36888
#
_entry.id   90f2a9665cc87fd6722085ee5ad36888
#
_cell.length_a   1.000
_cell.length_b   1.000
_cell.length_c   1.000
_cell.angle_alpha   90.00
_cell.angle_beta   90.00
_cell.angle_gamma   90.00
#
_symmetry.space_group_name_H-M   'P 1'
#
loop_
_entity.id
_entity.type
_entity.pdbx_description
1 polymer ?
#
loop_
_entity_poly.entity_id
_entity_poly.type
_entity_poly.pdbx_seq_one_letter_code
_entity_poly.pdbx_strand_id
1 'polypeptide(L)'
;REAKEFRAQGAEIAQKIRSTADKDVTVILANANKKSEIMKGEGDGQRNKIFANAFGRDPQFFAFYRAMQAYEKALIGGETSLVLSPDSEFFKFFGKSAKPAIKKR
;
A
#
# COMPACT_ATOMS: atom_id res chain seq x y z
N ARG A 1 -6.90 -47.15 -39.37
CA ARG A 1 -7.68 -47.27 -38.12
C ARG A 1 -6.78 -47.11 -36.89
N GLU A 2 -5.70 -47.87 -36.79
CA GLU A 2 -4.73 -47.77 -35.70
C GLU A 2 -4.04 -46.40 -35.62
N ALA A 3 -3.63 -45.83 -36.76
CA ALA A 3 -3.01 -44.50 -36.80
C ALA A 3 -3.94 -43.41 -36.28
N LYS A 4 -5.24 -43.54 -36.50
CA LYS A 4 -6.25 -42.61 -36.01
C LYS A 4 -6.45 -42.73 -34.50
N GLU A 5 -6.41 -43.95 -33.97
CA GLU A 5 -6.44 -44.22 -32.54
C GLU A 5 -5.21 -43.64 -31.81
N PHE A 6 -4.01 -43.89 -32.35
CA PHE A 6 -2.77 -43.32 -31.79
C PHE A 6 -2.76 -41.81 -31.78
N ARG A 7 -3.27 -41.17 -32.82
CA ARG A 7 -3.41 -39.70 -32.86
C ARG A 7 -4.39 -39.18 -31.81
N ALA A 8 -5.53 -39.88 -31.65
CA ALA A 8 -6.51 -39.52 -30.65
C ALA A 8 -5.98 -39.68 -29.24
N GLN A 9 -5.28 -40.77 -28.95
CA GLN A 9 -4.62 -40.98 -27.66
C GLN A 9 -3.52 -39.94 -27.40
N GLY A 10 -2.71 -39.63 -28.42
CA GLY A 10 -1.70 -38.58 -28.33
C GLY A 10 -2.29 -37.21 -28.06
N ALA A 11 -3.39 -36.86 -28.71
CA ALA A 11 -4.10 -35.59 -28.48
C ALA A 11 -4.70 -35.53 -27.07
N GLU A 12 -5.25 -36.65 -26.59
CA GLU A 12 -5.79 -36.73 -25.22
C GLU A 12 -4.70 -36.50 -24.15
N ILE A 13 -3.56 -37.22 -24.32
CA ILE A 13 -2.41 -37.09 -23.42
C ILE A 13 -1.87 -35.66 -23.44
N ALA A 14 -1.72 -35.08 -24.63
CA ALA A 14 -1.27 -33.67 -24.76
C ALA A 14 -2.22 -32.70 -24.07
N GLN A 15 -3.52 -32.90 -24.24
CA GLN A 15 -4.54 -32.07 -23.60
C GLN A 15 -4.50 -32.20 -22.06
N LYS A 16 -4.32 -33.42 -21.57
CA LYS A 16 -4.19 -33.68 -20.14
C LYS A 16 -2.95 -33.00 -19.52
N ILE A 17 -1.82 -33.09 -20.22
CA ILE A 17 -0.57 -32.42 -19.81
C ILE A 17 -0.77 -30.91 -19.77
N ARG A 18 -1.36 -30.31 -20.81
CA ARG A 18 -1.65 -28.87 -20.84
C ARG A 18 -2.58 -28.43 -19.70
N SER A 19 -3.66 -29.17 -19.50
CA SER A 19 -4.62 -28.86 -18.43
C SER A 19 -4.00 -28.94 -17.05
N THR A 20 -3.14 -29.94 -16.82
CA THR A 20 -2.40 -30.07 -15.57
C THR A 20 -1.41 -28.92 -15.39
N ALA A 21 -0.67 -28.57 -16.44
CA ALA A 21 0.27 -27.45 -16.41
C ALA A 21 -0.45 -26.12 -16.15
N ASP A 22 -1.56 -25.86 -16.81
CA ASP A 22 -2.37 -24.66 -16.61
C ASP A 22 -2.93 -24.57 -15.19
N LYS A 23 -3.37 -25.70 -14.65
CA LYS A 23 -3.80 -25.79 -13.25
C LYS A 23 -2.66 -25.48 -12.28
N ASP A 24 -1.49 -26.06 -12.51
CA ASP A 24 -0.31 -25.84 -11.66
C ASP A 24 0.11 -24.37 -11.67
N VAL A 25 0.13 -23.74 -12.85
CA VAL A 25 0.41 -22.31 -12.99
C VAL A 25 -0.61 -21.48 -12.21
N THR A 26 -1.89 -21.78 -12.34
CA THR A 26 -2.96 -21.08 -11.62
C THR A 26 -2.78 -21.21 -10.11
N VAL A 27 -2.48 -22.40 -9.61
CA VAL A 27 -2.25 -22.66 -8.19
C VAL A 27 -1.01 -21.92 -7.68
N ILE A 28 0.09 -21.94 -8.44
CA ILE A 28 1.33 -21.24 -8.08
C ILE A 28 1.09 -19.73 -7.99
N LEU A 29 0.43 -19.15 -8.98
CA LEU A 29 0.09 -17.72 -8.99
C LEU A 29 -0.85 -17.35 -7.83
N ALA A 30 -1.87 -18.18 -7.58
CA ALA A 30 -2.79 -17.95 -6.47
C ALA A 30 -2.07 -18.00 -5.11
N ASN A 31 -1.18 -18.97 -4.92
CA ASN A 31 -0.37 -19.07 -3.70
C ASN A 31 0.60 -17.91 -3.54
N ALA A 32 1.23 -17.46 -4.64
CA ALA A 32 2.11 -16.29 -4.63
C ALA A 32 1.35 -15.01 -4.25
N ASN A 33 0.18 -14.80 -4.83
CA ASN A 33 -0.70 -13.68 -4.51
C ASN A 33 -1.16 -13.72 -3.05
N LYS A 34 -1.55 -14.89 -2.56
CA LYS A 34 -1.92 -15.11 -1.16
C LYS A 34 -0.77 -14.73 -0.23
N LYS A 35 0.44 -15.22 -0.49
CA LYS A 35 1.63 -14.86 0.29
C LYS A 35 1.89 -13.37 0.28
N SER A 36 1.81 -12.74 -0.89
CA SER A 36 1.98 -11.30 -1.05
C SER A 36 0.98 -10.52 -0.20
N GLU A 37 -0.29 -10.87 -0.26
CA GLU A 37 -1.34 -10.21 0.54
C GLU A 37 -1.15 -10.40 2.05
N ILE A 38 -0.75 -11.59 2.48
CA ILE A 38 -0.43 -11.86 3.89
C ILE A 38 0.74 -10.99 4.35
N MET A 39 1.83 -10.95 3.58
CA MET A 39 3.01 -10.15 3.90
C MET A 39 2.70 -8.65 3.97
N LYS A 40 1.89 -8.15 3.04
CA LYS A 40 1.41 -6.76 3.05
C LYS A 40 0.57 -6.48 4.30
N GLY A 41 -0.36 -7.36 4.61
CA GLY A 41 -1.20 -7.25 5.80
C GLY A 41 -0.40 -7.27 7.10
N GLU A 42 0.58 -8.15 7.22
CA GLU A 42 1.48 -8.21 8.36
C GLU A 42 2.33 -6.93 8.48
N GLY A 43 2.87 -6.46 7.35
CA GLY A 43 3.61 -5.20 7.29
C GLY A 43 2.78 -4.01 7.72
N ASP A 44 1.57 -3.90 7.21
CA ASP A 44 0.63 -2.84 7.59
C ASP A 44 0.23 -2.93 9.08
N GLY A 45 0.02 -4.13 9.58
CA GLY A 45 -0.26 -4.36 11.00
C GLY A 45 0.89 -3.93 11.90
N GLN A 46 2.11 -4.28 11.54
CA GLN A 46 3.32 -3.85 12.25
C GLN A 46 3.49 -2.33 12.20
N ARG A 47 3.32 -1.76 11.03
CA ARG A 47 3.36 -0.30 10.84
C ARG A 47 2.37 0.40 11.76
N ASN A 48 1.12 -0.03 11.75
CA ASN A 48 0.07 0.56 12.58
C ASN A 48 0.39 0.43 14.06
N LYS A 49 0.94 -0.71 14.49
CA LYS A 49 1.37 -0.92 15.87
C LYS A 49 2.52 0.01 16.29
N ILE A 50 3.51 0.16 15.42
CA ILE A 50 4.65 1.07 15.65
C ILE A 50 4.14 2.51 15.76
N PHE A 51 3.28 2.95 14.85
CA PHE A 51 2.69 4.27 14.89
C PHE A 51 1.83 4.50 16.13
N ALA A 52 0.98 3.55 16.50
CA ALA A 52 0.15 3.66 17.69
C ALA A 52 0.99 3.80 18.98
N ASN A 53 2.08 3.06 19.07
CA ASN A 53 3.02 3.18 20.20
C ASN A 53 3.73 4.54 20.22
N ALA A 54 4.17 5.00 19.06
CA ALA A 54 4.82 6.31 18.93
C ALA A 54 3.86 7.46 19.26
N PHE A 55 2.62 7.38 18.86
CA PHE A 55 1.58 8.37 19.12
C PHE A 55 1.24 8.50 20.61
N GLY A 56 1.22 7.37 21.32
CA GLY A 56 0.98 7.37 22.76
C GLY A 56 2.07 8.09 23.56
N ARG A 57 3.28 8.20 22.99
CA ARG A 57 4.42 8.86 23.65
C ARG A 57 4.43 10.37 23.47
N ASP A 58 4.09 10.85 22.29
CA ASP A 58 4.05 12.28 21.99
C ASP A 58 2.94 12.62 20.99
N PRO A 59 1.71 12.83 21.50
CA PRO A 59 0.57 13.16 20.65
C PRO A 59 0.74 14.50 19.90
N GLN A 60 1.46 15.46 20.45
CA GLN A 60 1.67 16.76 19.81
C GLN A 60 2.62 16.66 18.61
N PHE A 61 3.73 15.95 18.77
CA PHE A 61 4.63 15.66 17.65
C PHE A 61 3.89 14.94 16.54
N PHE A 62 3.02 14.03 16.91
CA PHE A 62 2.28 13.25 15.94
C PHE A 62 1.26 14.09 15.15
N ALA A 63 0.56 14.99 15.81
CA ALA A 63 -0.32 15.94 15.14
C ALA A 63 0.46 16.82 14.15
N PHE A 64 1.66 17.26 14.54
CA PHE A 64 2.60 17.96 13.66
C PHE A 64 3.01 17.11 12.44
N TYR A 65 3.41 15.88 12.66
CA TYR A 65 3.83 14.96 11.60
C TYR A 65 2.71 14.68 10.60
N ARG A 66 1.49 14.44 11.09
CA ARG A 66 0.30 14.26 10.21
C ARG A 66 0.00 15.51 9.40
N ALA A 67 0.12 16.68 10.01
CA ALA A 67 -0.08 17.95 9.31
C ALA A 67 0.94 18.14 8.20
N MET A 68 2.21 17.81 8.44
CA MET A 68 3.28 17.88 7.42
C MET A 68 3.04 16.93 6.28
N GLN A 69 2.60 15.71 6.56
CA GLN A 69 2.23 14.75 5.50
C GLN A 69 1.03 15.24 4.68
N ALA A 70 0.04 15.82 5.32
CA ALA A 70 -1.13 16.39 4.63
C ALA A 70 -0.71 17.55 3.72
N TYR A 71 0.20 18.42 4.17
CA TYR A 71 0.74 19.50 3.35
C TYR A 71 1.51 18.97 2.15
N GLU A 72 2.33 17.98 2.34
CA GLU A 72 3.08 17.33 1.26
C GLU A 72 2.14 16.79 0.18
N LYS A 73 1.11 16.07 0.56
CA LYS A 73 0.14 15.51 -0.38
C LYS A 73 -0.76 16.56 -1.04
N ALA A 74 -1.16 17.58 -0.31
CA ALA A 74 -2.08 18.61 -0.79
C ALA A 74 -1.40 19.64 -1.70
N LEU A 75 -0.12 19.92 -1.46
CA LEU A 75 0.63 20.98 -2.14
C LEU A 75 1.54 20.48 -3.27
N ILE A 76 1.57 19.17 -3.51
CA ILE A 76 2.28 18.59 -4.65
C ILE A 76 1.48 18.84 -5.93
N GLY A 77 2.11 19.44 -6.93
CA GLY A 77 1.64 19.42 -8.30
C GLY A 77 0.98 20.68 -8.85
N GLY A 78 1.09 21.81 -8.22
CA GLY A 78 0.78 23.14 -8.80
C GLY A 78 -0.67 23.40 -9.29
N GLU A 79 -1.51 22.40 -9.32
CA GLU A 79 -2.89 22.48 -9.83
C GLU A 79 -3.96 22.32 -8.74
N THR A 80 -3.56 22.09 -7.50
CA THR A 80 -4.51 21.87 -6.40
C THR A 80 -4.94 23.21 -5.81
N SER A 81 -6.18 23.56 -6.04
CA SER A 81 -6.81 24.72 -5.40
C SER A 81 -7.61 24.24 -4.19
N LEU A 82 -7.20 24.64 -3.00
CA LEU A 82 -7.88 24.32 -1.74
C LEU A 82 -8.53 25.58 -1.16
N VAL A 83 -9.82 25.49 -0.94
CA VAL A 83 -10.58 26.54 -0.22
C VAL A 83 -10.79 26.04 1.21
N LEU A 84 -9.95 26.52 2.12
CA LEU A 84 -9.97 26.15 3.53
C LEU A 84 -10.10 27.40 4.40
N SER A 85 -10.82 27.24 5.53
CA SER A 85 -10.85 28.27 6.55
C SER A 85 -9.46 28.46 7.17
N PRO A 86 -9.00 29.74 7.39
CA PRO A 86 -7.71 30.00 8.03
C PRO A 86 -7.59 29.41 9.44
N ASP A 87 -8.71 29.14 10.10
CA ASP A 87 -8.79 28.59 11.46
C ASP A 87 -8.87 27.06 11.48
N SER A 88 -8.82 26.40 10.31
CA SER A 88 -8.87 24.95 10.23
C SER A 88 -7.61 24.29 10.81
N GLU A 89 -7.74 23.05 11.29
CA GLU A 89 -6.61 22.26 11.78
C GLU A 89 -5.50 22.12 10.75
N PHE A 90 -5.84 22.14 9.46
CA PHE A 90 -4.89 22.07 8.36
C PHE A 90 -3.84 23.20 8.45
N PHE A 91 -4.24 24.40 8.81
CA PHE A 91 -3.33 25.55 8.92
C PHE A 91 -2.69 25.74 10.30
N LYS A 92 -3.05 24.91 11.27
CA LYS A 92 -2.55 25.04 12.66
C LYS A 92 -1.03 25.15 12.76
N PHE A 93 -0.31 24.43 11.94
CA PHE A 93 1.16 24.39 11.94
C PHE A 93 1.79 25.23 10.83
N PHE A 94 1.00 25.69 9.86
CA PHE A 94 1.51 26.37 8.67
C PHE A 94 2.19 27.72 9.01
N GLY A 95 1.69 28.46 9.99
CA GLY A 95 2.28 29.73 10.44
C GLY A 95 3.31 29.60 11.56
N LYS A 96 3.35 28.47 12.26
CA LYS A 96 4.24 28.27 13.42
C LYS A 96 5.66 27.86 13.06
N SER A 97 5.84 27.23 11.92
CA SER A 97 7.16 26.82 11.42
C SER A 97 8.03 28.01 11.01
N ALA A 98 7.44 29.19 10.79
CA ALA A 98 8.14 30.37 10.31
C ALA A 98 8.70 31.27 11.44
N LYS A 99 8.39 30.99 12.70
CA LYS A 99 8.91 31.75 13.83
C LYS A 99 9.92 30.92 14.62
N PRO A 100 11.21 31.18 14.52
CA PRO A 100 12.17 30.64 15.48
C PRO A 100 11.75 31.09 16.88
N ALA A 101 11.68 30.17 17.82
CA ALA A 101 11.48 30.47 19.21
C ALA A 101 12.68 31.30 19.71
N ILE A 102 12.56 32.59 19.67
CA ILE A 102 13.52 33.48 20.35
C ILE A 102 13.30 33.29 21.85
N LYS A 103 14.12 32.44 22.43
CA LYS A 103 14.25 32.33 23.87
C LYS A 103 14.76 33.69 24.36
N LYS A 104 13.87 34.55 24.86
CA LYS A 104 14.30 35.71 25.67
C LYS A 104 14.99 35.18 26.92
N ARG A 105 16.27 35.45 27.05
CA ARG A 105 16.98 35.36 28.30
C ARG A 105 16.51 36.48 29.24
#